data_2b58f0a2efe816a2888bec25f6102387
#
_entry.id   2b58f0a2efe816a2888bec25f6102387
#
_cell.length_a   1.000
_cell.length_b   1.000
_cell.length_c   1.000
_cell.angle_alpha   90.00
_cell.angle_beta   90.00
_cell.angle_gamma   90.00
#
_symmetry.space_group_name_H-M   'P 1'
#
loop_
_entity.id
_entity.type
_entity.pdbx_description
1 polymer ?
#
loop_
_entity_poly.entity_id
_entity_poly.type
_entity_poly.pdbx_seq_one_letter_code
_entity_poly.pdbx_strand_id
1 'polypeptide(L)'
;MAAPGENLRINSDRLWDSIMEMAKIGPGIAGGNNRQTVTDEDGEGRHLFKRWCDAAGLEMGVDEMGTMFARREGTDPSLPPVYVGSHLDTQPTGGKYDGVLGVLGGLEIVRSLNDLGIKTRHPIVVTNWTNEEGARFAPAMMASGVFAGVLDQAEVYEHTDKNGKKFGEELERIGWKGTEKVGDRKIHAFFELHIEQGPILEDEDIDIGVVTHGQGLKWLQVTLTGKEAHTGSTPMPKRRNAGLGMARVIELVHEIAMDYQPDAVGAVGHMEVYPNSRNIIAGRTVFTIDIRSPEKEVLDAMDGRIREGIDTICDALDIKYEIEQVGHFDPVTFDKDCVKAIRDAADRLGYTHRNIVSGAGHDACWINRVAPTAMVMCPCVDGLSHNEAEEITKEWAGAGADVLFHAVVETAGIVE
;
A
#
# COMPACT_ATOMS: atom_id res chain seq x y z
N MET A 1 -40.66 3.09 -8.16
CA MET A 1 -39.46 3.10 -9.00
C MET A 1 -38.32 3.54 -8.08
N ALA A 2 -37.23 2.78 -8.03
CA ALA A 2 -36.04 3.18 -7.28
C ALA A 2 -35.53 4.52 -7.86
N ALA A 3 -34.97 5.39 -7.02
CA ALA A 3 -34.36 6.62 -7.50
C ALA A 3 -33.20 6.30 -8.45
N PRO A 4 -32.90 7.16 -9.47
CA PRO A 4 -31.76 6.95 -10.33
C PRO A 4 -30.51 6.84 -9.48
N GLY A 5 -29.81 5.69 -9.56
CA GLY A 5 -28.61 5.43 -8.81
C GLY A 5 -28.71 4.45 -7.63
N GLU A 6 -29.91 4.01 -7.25
CA GLU A 6 -30.07 3.13 -6.05
C GLU A 6 -29.46 1.73 -6.16
N ASN A 7 -29.25 1.20 -7.36
CA ASN A 7 -28.70 -0.15 -7.58
C ASN A 7 -27.73 -0.17 -8.77
N LEU A 8 -26.83 0.79 -8.84
CA LEU A 8 -25.79 0.79 -9.87
C LEU A 8 -24.84 -0.40 -9.67
N ARG A 9 -24.49 -1.04 -10.78
CA ARG A 9 -23.48 -2.10 -10.84
C ARG A 9 -22.52 -1.80 -11.98
N ILE A 10 -21.29 -2.13 -11.78
CA ILE A 10 -20.28 -2.11 -12.86
C ILE A 10 -20.47 -3.32 -13.77
N ASN A 11 -19.81 -3.34 -14.92
CA ASN A 11 -19.70 -4.52 -15.73
C ASN A 11 -18.51 -5.38 -15.25
N SER A 12 -18.79 -6.35 -14.36
CA SER A 12 -17.77 -7.21 -13.75
C SER A 12 -17.00 -8.07 -14.77
N ASP A 13 -17.66 -8.47 -15.87
CA ASP A 13 -17.00 -9.22 -16.96
C ASP A 13 -15.94 -8.33 -17.62
N ARG A 14 -16.28 -7.10 -17.97
CA ARG A 14 -15.37 -6.16 -18.61
C ARG A 14 -14.22 -5.72 -17.69
N LEU A 15 -14.50 -5.53 -16.39
CA LEU A 15 -13.44 -5.29 -15.40
C LEU A 15 -12.45 -6.46 -15.37
N TRP A 16 -12.97 -7.68 -15.22
CA TRP A 16 -12.15 -8.90 -15.18
C TRP A 16 -11.32 -9.10 -16.43
N ASP A 17 -11.94 -8.94 -17.61
CA ASP A 17 -11.24 -9.03 -18.89
C ASP A 17 -10.12 -7.97 -19.01
N SER A 18 -10.36 -6.76 -18.52
CA SER A 18 -9.34 -5.69 -18.49
C SER A 18 -8.16 -6.04 -17.56
N ILE A 19 -8.43 -6.62 -16.38
CA ILE A 19 -7.38 -7.10 -15.47
C ILE A 19 -6.56 -8.20 -16.15
N MET A 20 -7.22 -9.20 -16.76
CA MET A 20 -6.55 -10.31 -17.43
C MET A 20 -5.76 -9.86 -18.68
N GLU A 21 -6.20 -8.83 -19.37
CA GLU A 21 -5.46 -8.24 -20.49
C GLU A 21 -4.21 -7.47 -20.00
N MET A 22 -4.34 -6.68 -18.92
CA MET A 22 -3.20 -6.00 -18.31
C MET A 22 -2.17 -7.01 -17.77
N ALA A 23 -2.60 -8.13 -17.23
CA ALA A 23 -1.74 -9.19 -16.72
C ALA A 23 -0.86 -9.86 -17.79
N LYS A 24 -1.16 -9.70 -19.08
CA LYS A 24 -0.30 -10.19 -20.18
C LYS A 24 0.96 -9.35 -20.38
N ILE A 25 1.00 -8.16 -19.81
CA ILE A 25 2.15 -7.23 -19.90
C ILE A 25 3.03 -7.41 -18.68
N GLY A 26 4.30 -7.76 -18.89
CA GLY A 26 5.24 -8.10 -17.83
C GLY A 26 4.82 -9.34 -17.05
N PRO A 27 4.63 -10.50 -17.72
CA PRO A 27 4.26 -11.73 -17.03
C PRO A 27 5.38 -12.18 -16.08
N GLY A 28 4.99 -12.71 -14.92
CA GLY A 28 5.89 -13.42 -14.03
C GLY A 28 6.29 -14.79 -14.58
N ILE A 29 7.15 -15.50 -13.85
CA ILE A 29 7.63 -16.85 -14.22
C ILE A 29 6.73 -17.97 -13.69
N ALA A 30 5.90 -17.67 -12.69
CA ALA A 30 5.01 -18.63 -12.03
C ALA A 30 3.51 -18.26 -12.17
N GLY A 31 3.18 -17.34 -13.07
CA GLY A 31 1.80 -16.98 -13.41
C GLY A 31 1.31 -15.64 -12.87
N GLY A 32 2.13 -14.92 -12.12
CA GLY A 32 1.88 -13.55 -11.67
C GLY A 32 2.37 -12.48 -12.64
N ASN A 33 2.80 -11.35 -12.12
CA ASN A 33 3.33 -10.22 -12.89
C ASN A 33 4.69 -9.73 -12.36
N ASN A 34 5.47 -9.17 -13.27
CA ASN A 34 6.71 -8.44 -13.02
C ASN A 34 6.74 -7.19 -13.89
N ARG A 35 5.88 -6.24 -13.59
CA ARG A 35 5.77 -4.93 -14.26
C ARG A 35 6.26 -3.84 -13.33
N GLN A 36 7.55 -3.88 -13.00
CA GLN A 36 8.14 -2.90 -12.09
C GLN A 36 8.11 -1.49 -12.70
N THR A 37 8.01 -0.51 -11.83
CA THR A 37 7.91 0.91 -12.22
C THR A 37 9.00 1.33 -13.22
N VAL A 38 8.61 2.16 -14.19
CA VAL A 38 9.44 2.76 -15.25
C VAL A 38 10.33 1.76 -16.01
N THR A 39 9.90 0.49 -16.09
CA THR A 39 10.41 -0.49 -17.06
C THR A 39 9.70 -0.34 -18.40
N ASP A 40 10.14 -1.08 -19.41
CA ASP A 40 9.46 -1.10 -20.71
C ASP A 40 8.07 -1.71 -20.57
N GLU A 41 7.90 -2.74 -19.72
CA GLU A 41 6.63 -3.36 -19.41
C GLU A 41 5.67 -2.36 -18.73
N ASP A 42 6.14 -1.54 -17.78
CA ASP A 42 5.32 -0.47 -17.20
C ASP A 42 4.91 0.55 -18.27
N GLY A 43 5.83 0.91 -19.17
CA GLY A 43 5.53 1.76 -20.33
C GLY A 43 4.43 1.19 -21.21
N GLU A 44 4.47 -0.11 -21.51
CA GLU A 44 3.44 -0.81 -22.29
C GLU A 44 2.08 -0.84 -21.55
N GLY A 45 2.09 -1.11 -20.24
CA GLY A 45 0.89 -1.09 -19.39
C GLY A 45 0.23 0.30 -19.37
N ARG A 46 1.02 1.37 -19.23
CA ARG A 46 0.55 2.76 -19.32
C ARG A 46 -0.06 3.08 -20.68
N HIS A 47 0.55 2.62 -21.76
CA HIS A 47 -0.01 2.78 -23.12
C HIS A 47 -1.32 2.03 -23.27
N LEU A 48 -1.46 0.82 -22.72
CA LEU A 48 -2.71 0.06 -22.75
C LEU A 48 -3.80 0.80 -21.96
N PHE A 49 -3.50 1.24 -20.74
CA PHE A 49 -4.44 2.02 -19.92
C PHE A 49 -4.88 3.30 -20.64
N LYS A 50 -3.91 4.05 -21.22
CA LYS A 50 -4.24 5.26 -21.99
C LYS A 50 -5.19 4.98 -23.15
N ARG A 51 -4.96 3.92 -23.93
CA ARG A 51 -5.88 3.55 -25.03
C ARG A 51 -7.30 3.29 -24.55
N TRP A 52 -7.45 2.63 -23.39
CA TRP A 52 -8.75 2.38 -22.80
C TRP A 52 -9.43 3.67 -22.28
N CYS A 53 -8.65 4.57 -21.71
CA CYS A 53 -9.15 5.90 -21.31
C CYS A 53 -9.60 6.72 -22.51
N ASP A 54 -8.79 6.76 -23.58
CA ASP A 54 -9.16 7.45 -24.84
C ASP A 54 -10.46 6.89 -25.43
N ALA A 55 -10.62 5.55 -25.45
CA ALA A 55 -11.82 4.87 -25.92
C ALA A 55 -13.07 5.16 -25.04
N ALA A 56 -12.86 5.43 -23.76
CA ALA A 56 -13.90 5.84 -22.82
C ALA A 56 -14.20 7.36 -22.86
N GLY A 57 -13.50 8.13 -23.68
CA GLY A 57 -13.66 9.57 -23.85
C GLY A 57 -13.06 10.39 -22.71
N LEU A 58 -12.04 9.89 -22.04
CA LEU A 58 -11.33 10.59 -20.97
C LEU A 58 -10.18 11.44 -21.54
N GLU A 59 -9.96 12.61 -20.93
CA GLU A 59 -8.79 13.44 -21.18
C GLU A 59 -7.63 13.02 -20.28
N MET A 60 -6.48 12.67 -20.89
CA MET A 60 -5.30 12.22 -20.16
C MET A 60 -4.35 13.36 -19.85
N GLY A 61 -4.13 13.65 -18.57
CA GLY A 61 -3.04 14.46 -18.06
C GLY A 61 -1.95 13.59 -17.46
N VAL A 62 -0.71 14.07 -17.47
CA VAL A 62 0.45 13.40 -16.86
C VAL A 62 1.33 14.44 -16.19
N ASP A 63 1.66 14.22 -14.92
CA ASP A 63 2.56 15.09 -14.19
C ASP A 63 4.05 14.74 -14.37
N GLU A 64 4.92 15.58 -13.83
CA GLU A 64 6.37 15.41 -13.90
C GLU A 64 6.86 14.11 -13.24
N MET A 65 6.08 13.51 -12.29
CA MET A 65 6.37 12.19 -11.69
C MET A 65 5.84 11.03 -12.53
N GLY A 66 5.18 11.33 -13.66
CA GLY A 66 4.60 10.30 -14.53
C GLY A 66 3.24 9.76 -14.04
N THR A 67 2.66 10.37 -13.01
CA THR A 67 1.32 10.01 -12.56
C THR A 67 0.30 10.33 -13.64
N MET A 68 -0.56 9.38 -13.96
CA MET A 68 -1.57 9.50 -15.01
C MET A 68 -2.91 9.90 -14.40
N PHE A 69 -3.55 10.90 -15.00
CA PHE A 69 -4.83 11.45 -14.57
C PHE A 69 -5.82 11.45 -15.74
N ALA A 70 -6.67 10.44 -15.82
CA ALA A 70 -7.68 10.32 -16.87
C ALA A 70 -8.99 10.96 -16.41
N ARG A 71 -9.32 12.13 -16.95
CA ARG A 71 -10.43 12.97 -16.54
C ARG A 71 -11.67 12.73 -17.39
N ARG A 72 -12.80 12.45 -16.73
CA ARG A 72 -14.15 12.53 -17.25
C ARG A 72 -14.80 13.84 -16.79
N GLU A 73 -15.32 14.63 -17.69
CA GLU A 73 -15.97 15.88 -17.33
C GLU A 73 -17.26 15.67 -16.53
N GLY A 74 -17.47 16.58 -15.58
CA GLY A 74 -18.75 16.76 -14.90
C GLY A 74 -19.62 17.83 -15.57
N THR A 75 -20.83 18.02 -15.09
CA THR A 75 -21.72 19.11 -15.56
C THR A 75 -21.24 20.49 -15.11
N ASP A 76 -20.39 20.54 -14.07
CA ASP A 76 -19.69 21.73 -13.62
C ASP A 76 -18.18 21.48 -13.62
N PRO A 77 -17.48 21.80 -14.72
CA PRO A 77 -16.05 21.54 -14.85
C PRO A 77 -15.16 22.41 -13.94
N SER A 78 -15.72 23.44 -13.29
CA SER A 78 -15.01 24.31 -12.36
C SER A 78 -14.83 23.69 -10.97
N LEU A 79 -15.62 22.67 -10.64
CA LEU A 79 -15.53 21.98 -9.36
C LEU A 79 -14.28 21.07 -9.30
N PRO A 80 -13.67 20.92 -8.12
CA PRO A 80 -12.58 19.96 -7.95
C PRO A 80 -13.09 18.53 -8.19
N PRO A 81 -12.34 17.69 -8.92
CA PRO A 81 -12.74 16.34 -9.27
C PRO A 81 -12.78 15.39 -8.07
N VAL A 82 -13.61 14.36 -8.14
CA VAL A 82 -13.48 13.15 -7.33
C VAL A 82 -12.48 12.22 -8.03
N TYR A 83 -11.47 11.79 -7.29
CA TYR A 83 -10.42 10.90 -7.78
C TYR A 83 -10.70 9.46 -7.35
N VAL A 84 -10.35 8.56 -8.23
CA VAL A 84 -10.42 7.11 -7.98
C VAL A 84 -9.25 6.44 -8.68
N GLY A 85 -8.55 5.54 -7.99
CA GLY A 85 -7.41 4.86 -8.62
C GLY A 85 -6.52 4.17 -7.60
N SER A 86 -5.35 3.76 -8.06
CA SER A 86 -4.27 3.10 -7.34
C SER A 86 -3.01 3.14 -8.23
N HIS A 87 -2.29 2.02 -8.40
CA HIS A 87 -1.08 1.90 -9.20
C HIS A 87 -1.16 0.75 -10.21
N LEU A 88 -0.30 0.78 -11.24
CA LEU A 88 -0.14 -0.29 -12.22
C LEU A 88 1.20 -1.00 -12.11
N ASP A 89 2.19 -0.43 -11.41
CA ASP A 89 3.45 -1.10 -11.15
C ASP A 89 3.25 -2.26 -10.15
N THR A 90 4.12 -3.27 -10.24
CA THR A 90 4.04 -4.49 -9.44
C THR A 90 5.37 -4.81 -8.78
N GLN A 91 5.34 -5.68 -7.79
CA GLN A 91 6.54 -6.34 -7.26
C GLN A 91 7.24 -7.18 -8.35
N PRO A 92 8.54 -7.55 -8.19
CA PRO A 92 9.24 -8.43 -9.13
C PRO A 92 8.61 -9.82 -9.27
N THR A 93 7.95 -10.29 -8.22
CA THR A 93 7.18 -11.54 -8.17
C THR A 93 5.78 -11.23 -7.66
N GLY A 94 5.15 -10.22 -8.24
CA GLY A 94 3.84 -9.72 -7.83
C GLY A 94 2.67 -10.52 -8.38
N GLY A 95 1.49 -10.22 -7.87
CA GLY A 95 0.23 -10.72 -8.38
C GLY A 95 -0.27 -9.95 -9.61
N LYS A 96 -1.52 -10.23 -9.97
CA LYS A 96 -2.20 -9.59 -11.12
C LYS A 96 -3.15 -8.48 -10.67
N TYR A 97 -3.43 -8.40 -9.39
CA TYR A 97 -4.57 -7.66 -8.85
C TYR A 97 -4.16 -6.48 -7.98
N ASP A 98 -3.04 -6.62 -7.28
CA ASP A 98 -2.45 -5.59 -6.44
C ASP A 98 -2.28 -4.28 -7.20
N GLY A 99 -2.93 -3.20 -6.73
CA GLY A 99 -3.00 -1.88 -7.36
C GLY A 99 -3.83 -1.84 -8.64
N VAL A 100 -3.62 -2.83 -9.54
CA VAL A 100 -4.28 -2.93 -10.85
C VAL A 100 -5.80 -2.90 -10.71
N LEU A 101 -6.35 -3.59 -9.71
CA LEU A 101 -7.78 -3.62 -9.40
C LEU A 101 -8.35 -2.21 -9.17
N GLY A 102 -7.64 -1.37 -8.41
CA GLY A 102 -8.10 -0.01 -8.10
C GLY A 102 -8.10 0.91 -9.30
N VAL A 103 -7.07 0.84 -10.15
CA VAL A 103 -6.99 1.66 -11.37
C VAL A 103 -8.06 1.22 -12.38
N LEU A 104 -8.18 -0.09 -12.63
CA LEU A 104 -9.14 -0.61 -13.61
C LEU A 104 -10.58 -0.59 -13.09
N GLY A 105 -10.79 -0.70 -11.78
CA GLY A 105 -12.07 -0.44 -11.13
C GLY A 105 -12.53 1.00 -11.35
N GLY A 106 -11.63 1.97 -11.19
CA GLY A 106 -11.91 3.38 -11.50
C GLY A 106 -12.28 3.60 -12.97
N LEU A 107 -11.55 2.98 -13.90
CA LEU A 107 -11.88 3.04 -15.32
C LEU A 107 -13.25 2.39 -15.62
N GLU A 108 -13.55 1.26 -14.96
CA GLU A 108 -14.82 0.57 -15.18
C GLU A 108 -16.03 1.38 -14.66
N ILE A 109 -15.85 2.13 -13.58
CA ILE A 109 -16.86 3.10 -13.11
C ILE A 109 -17.18 4.11 -14.22
N VAL A 110 -16.17 4.70 -14.85
CA VAL A 110 -16.39 5.66 -15.94
C VAL A 110 -17.08 5.03 -17.14
N ARG A 111 -16.66 3.82 -17.53
CA ARG A 111 -17.31 3.06 -18.62
C ARG A 111 -18.79 2.78 -18.31
N SER A 112 -19.08 2.36 -17.09
CA SER A 112 -20.45 2.09 -16.63
C SER A 112 -21.32 3.36 -16.60
N LEU A 113 -20.76 4.49 -16.15
CA LEU A 113 -21.44 5.80 -16.24
C LEU A 113 -21.79 6.19 -17.68
N ASN A 114 -20.87 5.91 -18.62
CA ASN A 114 -21.10 6.19 -20.05
C ASN A 114 -22.17 5.29 -20.62
N ASP A 115 -22.14 3.98 -20.32
CA ASP A 115 -23.15 3.02 -20.78
C ASP A 115 -24.55 3.35 -20.28
N LEU A 116 -24.66 3.84 -19.04
CA LEU A 116 -25.89 4.21 -18.39
C LEU A 116 -26.36 5.64 -18.75
N GLY A 117 -25.52 6.43 -19.40
CA GLY A 117 -25.79 7.83 -19.73
C GLY A 117 -25.88 8.76 -18.50
N ILE A 118 -25.32 8.33 -17.35
CA ILE A 118 -25.35 9.07 -16.10
C ILE A 118 -24.31 10.20 -16.13
N LYS A 119 -24.71 11.39 -15.73
CA LYS A 119 -23.85 12.55 -15.57
C LYS A 119 -23.59 12.81 -14.09
N THR A 120 -22.39 13.26 -13.77
CA THR A 120 -22.01 13.69 -12.41
C THR A 120 -21.81 15.20 -12.38
N ARG A 121 -22.05 15.81 -11.24
CA ARG A 121 -21.82 17.25 -11.04
C ARG A 121 -20.33 17.56 -11.05
N HIS A 122 -19.55 16.89 -10.19
CA HIS A 122 -18.10 16.98 -10.19
C HIS A 122 -17.51 16.14 -11.33
N PRO A 123 -16.38 16.56 -11.93
CA PRO A 123 -15.59 15.67 -12.77
C PRO A 123 -15.09 14.45 -11.97
N ILE A 124 -14.79 13.36 -12.67
CA ILE A 124 -14.18 12.17 -12.09
C ILE A 124 -12.80 11.98 -12.76
N VAL A 125 -11.77 11.69 -11.95
CA VAL A 125 -10.41 11.42 -12.46
C VAL A 125 -9.98 10.00 -12.03
N VAL A 126 -9.65 9.17 -13.02
CA VAL A 126 -9.02 7.88 -12.78
C VAL A 126 -7.51 8.07 -12.74
N THR A 127 -6.89 7.63 -11.65
CA THR A 127 -5.47 7.89 -11.39
C THR A 127 -4.66 6.59 -11.37
N ASN A 128 -3.48 6.63 -12.00
CA ASN A 128 -2.42 5.66 -11.85
C ASN A 128 -1.19 6.34 -11.25
N TRP A 129 -0.91 6.11 -9.97
CA TRP A 129 0.26 6.63 -9.27
C TRP A 129 1.51 5.89 -9.70
N THR A 130 2.64 6.61 -9.83
CA THR A 130 3.93 6.03 -10.25
C THR A 130 4.74 5.57 -9.06
N ASN A 131 5.26 4.34 -9.11
CA ASN A 131 6.16 3.77 -8.11
C ASN A 131 5.51 3.68 -6.71
N GLU A 132 4.32 3.10 -6.66
CA GLU A 132 3.70 2.81 -5.37
C GLU A 132 4.47 1.73 -4.62
N GLU A 133 4.83 0.64 -5.30
CA GLU A 133 5.46 -0.54 -4.73
C GLU A 133 6.86 -0.31 -4.14
N GLY A 134 7.59 0.67 -4.63
CA GLY A 134 8.97 0.93 -4.17
C GLY A 134 9.97 -0.19 -4.47
N ALA A 135 9.57 -1.21 -5.20
CA ALA A 135 10.36 -2.43 -5.41
C ALA A 135 11.61 -2.20 -6.24
N ARG A 136 11.52 -1.34 -7.25
CA ARG A 136 12.68 -0.95 -8.07
C ARG A 136 13.39 0.26 -7.51
N PHE A 137 12.64 1.26 -7.05
CA PHE A 137 13.16 2.50 -6.47
C PHE A 137 12.46 2.76 -5.13
N ALA A 138 13.20 2.64 -4.03
CA ALA A 138 12.70 3.06 -2.73
C ALA A 138 12.68 4.60 -2.61
N PRO A 139 11.75 5.18 -1.83
CA PRO A 139 10.72 4.49 -1.04
C PRO A 139 9.49 4.10 -1.87
N ALA A 140 8.60 3.30 -1.28
CA ALA A 140 7.25 3.06 -1.78
C ALA A 140 6.41 4.34 -1.78
N MET A 141 5.26 4.32 -2.50
CA MET A 141 4.31 5.44 -2.60
C MET A 141 5.00 6.75 -3.03
N MET A 142 5.93 6.66 -3.98
CA MET A 142 6.84 7.77 -4.30
C MET A 142 6.10 8.95 -4.93
N ALA A 143 5.32 8.74 -5.99
CA ALA A 143 4.66 9.84 -6.69
C ALA A 143 3.57 10.50 -5.85
N SER A 144 2.77 9.72 -5.12
CA SER A 144 1.77 10.27 -4.18
C SER A 144 2.44 11.01 -3.02
N GLY A 145 3.61 10.55 -2.56
CA GLY A 145 4.41 11.22 -1.55
C GLY A 145 4.93 12.59 -2.02
N VAL A 146 5.41 12.69 -3.26
CA VAL A 146 5.79 13.98 -3.88
C VAL A 146 4.57 14.86 -4.07
N PHE A 147 3.45 14.31 -4.55
CA PHE A 147 2.19 15.04 -4.74
C PHE A 147 1.68 15.64 -3.42
N ALA A 148 1.77 14.91 -2.33
CA ALA A 148 1.36 15.36 -1.00
C ALA A 148 2.41 16.27 -0.29
N GLY A 149 3.54 16.55 -0.94
CA GLY A 149 4.62 17.38 -0.38
C GLY A 149 5.40 16.71 0.77
N VAL A 150 5.38 15.39 0.83
CA VAL A 150 6.11 14.59 1.84
C VAL A 150 7.51 14.25 1.35
N LEU A 151 7.67 13.99 0.06
CA LEU A 151 8.94 13.68 -0.58
C LEU A 151 9.37 14.84 -1.50
N ASP A 152 10.67 15.06 -1.58
CA ASP A 152 11.24 16.06 -2.50
C ASP A 152 11.42 15.47 -3.90
N GLN A 153 10.86 16.13 -4.92
CA GLN A 153 10.88 15.67 -6.31
C GLN A 153 12.32 15.57 -6.86
N ALA A 154 13.18 16.50 -6.51
CA ALA A 154 14.55 16.50 -7.02
C ALA A 154 15.38 15.36 -6.40
N GLU A 155 15.15 15.07 -5.12
CA GLU A 155 15.79 13.94 -4.45
C GLU A 155 15.34 12.60 -5.05
N VAL A 156 14.03 12.39 -5.22
CA VAL A 156 13.53 11.10 -5.73
C VAL A 156 13.95 10.84 -7.19
N TYR A 157 14.18 11.86 -7.99
CA TYR A 157 14.72 11.69 -9.34
C TYR A 157 16.13 11.10 -9.35
N GLU A 158 16.93 11.35 -8.31
CA GLU A 158 18.29 10.83 -8.14
C GLU A 158 18.33 9.42 -7.52
N HIS A 159 17.19 8.89 -7.05
CA HIS A 159 17.15 7.54 -6.50
C HIS A 159 17.54 6.52 -7.57
N THR A 160 18.37 5.55 -7.19
CA THR A 160 18.91 4.56 -8.11
C THR A 160 18.38 3.17 -7.80
N ASP A 161 18.16 2.39 -8.86
CA ASP A 161 17.90 0.96 -8.74
C ASP A 161 19.20 0.17 -8.46
N LYS A 162 19.08 -1.14 -8.25
CA LYS A 162 20.20 -2.05 -8.01
C LYS A 162 21.26 -2.08 -9.12
N ASN A 163 20.94 -1.57 -10.31
CA ASN A 163 21.83 -1.48 -11.47
C ASN A 163 22.41 -0.07 -11.65
N GLY A 164 22.13 0.85 -10.72
CA GLY A 164 22.60 2.24 -10.75
C GLY A 164 21.86 3.15 -11.72
N LYS A 165 20.70 2.73 -12.26
CA LYS A 165 19.86 3.58 -13.09
C LYS A 165 19.03 4.51 -12.22
N LYS A 166 18.94 5.80 -12.61
CA LYS A 166 18.17 6.79 -11.88
C LYS A 166 16.69 6.77 -12.26
N PHE A 167 15.81 6.98 -11.29
CA PHE A 167 14.37 7.03 -11.49
C PHE A 167 13.97 8.09 -12.54
N GLY A 168 14.47 9.34 -12.40
CA GLY A 168 14.14 10.43 -13.33
C GLY A 168 14.56 10.14 -14.77
N GLU A 169 15.74 9.53 -14.98
CA GLU A 169 16.24 9.15 -16.31
C GLU A 169 15.41 8.02 -16.94
N GLU A 170 15.04 7.01 -16.13
CA GLU A 170 14.21 5.90 -16.61
C GLU A 170 12.77 6.36 -16.94
N LEU A 171 12.21 7.29 -16.15
CA LEU A 171 10.90 7.89 -16.44
C LEU A 171 10.90 8.67 -17.76
N GLU A 172 11.98 9.43 -18.05
CA GLU A 172 12.17 10.08 -19.36
C GLU A 172 12.35 9.06 -20.48
N ARG A 173 13.15 8.02 -20.25
CA ARG A 173 13.42 6.95 -21.22
C ARG A 173 12.16 6.26 -21.71
N ILE A 174 11.23 5.94 -20.83
CA ILE A 174 9.97 5.31 -21.22
C ILE A 174 8.93 6.31 -21.78
N GLY A 175 9.25 7.61 -21.80
CA GLY A 175 8.43 8.67 -22.38
C GLY A 175 7.21 9.05 -21.55
N TRP A 176 7.21 8.79 -20.25
CA TRP A 176 6.07 9.06 -19.37
C TRP A 176 6.31 10.18 -18.35
N LYS A 177 7.43 10.88 -18.40
CA LYS A 177 7.59 12.14 -17.67
C LYS A 177 6.70 13.19 -18.31
N GLY A 178 5.66 13.60 -17.58
CA GLY A 178 4.73 14.62 -18.06
C GLY A 178 5.23 16.05 -17.87
N THR A 179 4.33 16.98 -18.13
CA THR A 179 4.62 18.43 -18.07
C THR A 179 3.80 19.15 -17.01
N GLU A 180 2.85 18.48 -16.39
CA GLU A 180 2.06 19.06 -15.32
C GLU A 180 2.87 19.08 -14.03
N LYS A 181 2.81 20.22 -13.34
CA LYS A 181 3.49 20.35 -12.05
C LYS A 181 2.85 19.45 -11.01
N VAL A 182 3.68 18.72 -10.28
CA VAL A 182 3.22 17.81 -9.23
C VAL A 182 2.55 18.58 -8.08
N GLY A 183 1.40 18.11 -7.63
CA GLY A 183 0.67 18.71 -6.50
C GLY A 183 -0.22 19.90 -6.85
N ASP A 184 -0.23 20.39 -8.08
CA ASP A 184 -1.06 21.55 -8.48
C ASP A 184 -2.55 21.17 -8.69
N ARG A 185 -2.86 19.87 -8.84
CA ARG A 185 -4.22 19.40 -9.06
C ARG A 185 -5.02 19.45 -7.76
N LYS A 186 -6.23 20.03 -7.84
CA LYS A 186 -7.19 20.01 -6.73
C LYS A 186 -7.94 18.69 -6.71
N ILE A 187 -8.14 18.14 -5.52
CA ILE A 187 -8.88 16.90 -5.27
C ILE A 187 -10.07 17.23 -4.38
N HIS A 188 -11.29 16.82 -4.77
CA HIS A 188 -12.47 16.92 -3.92
C HIS A 188 -12.50 15.81 -2.88
N ALA A 189 -12.33 14.58 -3.33
CA ALA A 189 -12.14 13.39 -2.52
C ALA A 189 -11.35 12.35 -3.34
N PHE A 190 -10.66 11.42 -2.67
CA PHE A 190 -9.96 10.29 -3.28
C PHE A 190 -10.46 8.97 -2.72
N PHE A 191 -10.72 8.02 -3.61
CA PHE A 191 -11.12 6.67 -3.24
C PHE A 191 -10.20 5.64 -3.90
N GLU A 192 -9.77 4.65 -3.12
CA GLU A 192 -8.92 3.56 -3.60
C GLU A 192 -9.56 2.20 -3.30
N LEU A 193 -9.75 1.37 -4.32
CA LEU A 193 -10.11 -0.04 -4.18
C LEU A 193 -8.83 -0.87 -4.20
N HIS A 194 -8.70 -1.76 -3.23
CA HIS A 194 -7.54 -2.63 -3.13
C HIS A 194 -7.93 -4.05 -2.69
N ILE A 195 -7.07 -5.02 -2.90
CA ILE A 195 -7.16 -6.33 -2.26
C ILE A 195 -6.72 -6.20 -0.79
N GLU A 196 -7.22 -7.04 0.10
CA GLU A 196 -6.89 -6.94 1.54
C GLU A 196 -5.40 -7.16 1.82
N GLN A 197 -4.73 -8.00 1.06
CA GLN A 197 -3.36 -8.47 1.31
C GLN A 197 -3.21 -9.18 2.67
N GLY A 198 -4.32 -9.65 3.20
CA GLY A 198 -4.46 -10.35 4.47
C GLY A 198 -5.63 -11.32 4.44
N PRO A 199 -5.76 -12.22 5.42
CA PRO A 199 -6.72 -13.32 5.39
C PRO A 199 -8.07 -13.01 6.07
N ILE A 200 -8.27 -11.83 6.65
CA ILE A 200 -9.37 -11.57 7.58
C ILE A 200 -10.73 -11.63 6.90
N LEU A 201 -10.86 -11.01 5.74
CA LEU A 201 -12.13 -10.94 5.02
C LEU A 201 -12.54 -12.32 4.50
N GLU A 202 -11.59 -13.09 3.96
CA GLU A 202 -11.85 -14.47 3.52
C GLU A 202 -12.20 -15.38 4.69
N ASP A 203 -11.41 -15.36 5.76
CA ASP A 203 -11.64 -16.20 6.96
C ASP A 203 -13.00 -15.94 7.62
N GLU A 204 -13.50 -14.70 7.53
CA GLU A 204 -14.79 -14.32 8.13
C GLU A 204 -15.95 -14.33 7.14
N ASP A 205 -15.74 -14.73 5.88
CA ASP A 205 -16.76 -14.75 4.80
C ASP A 205 -17.40 -13.36 4.60
N ILE A 206 -16.56 -12.32 4.55
CA ILE A 206 -16.93 -10.91 4.41
C ILE A 206 -16.54 -10.40 3.01
N ASP A 207 -17.50 -9.81 2.28
CA ASP A 207 -17.29 -9.31 0.92
C ASP A 207 -16.42 -8.04 0.88
N ILE A 208 -16.59 -7.15 1.86
CA ILE A 208 -16.08 -5.77 1.83
C ILE A 208 -15.38 -5.38 3.14
N GLY A 209 -14.14 -4.94 3.02
CA GLY A 209 -13.42 -4.23 4.07
C GLY A 209 -13.63 -2.72 3.93
N VAL A 210 -14.28 -2.09 4.91
CA VAL A 210 -14.37 -0.64 5.02
C VAL A 210 -13.14 -0.16 5.77
N VAL A 211 -12.16 0.39 5.04
CA VAL A 211 -10.86 0.75 5.63
C VAL A 211 -10.99 2.04 6.43
N THR A 212 -10.71 1.97 7.72
CA THR A 212 -10.80 3.13 8.62
C THR A 212 -9.45 3.77 8.92
N HIS A 213 -8.37 2.95 8.90
CA HIS A 213 -7.00 3.37 9.23
C HIS A 213 -5.98 2.65 8.34
N GLY A 214 -4.83 3.30 8.12
CA GLY A 214 -3.60 2.65 7.70
C GLY A 214 -2.66 2.54 8.91
N GLN A 215 -1.99 1.40 9.06
CA GLN A 215 -1.02 1.22 10.13
C GLN A 215 0.17 2.16 10.00
N GLY A 216 0.61 2.72 11.13
CA GLY A 216 1.94 3.27 11.26
C GLY A 216 2.96 2.18 11.53
N LEU A 217 4.22 2.47 11.24
CA LEU A 217 5.33 1.56 11.49
C LEU A 217 6.54 2.27 12.09
N LYS A 218 7.34 1.51 12.83
CA LYS A 218 8.71 1.87 13.20
C LYS A 218 9.62 0.68 12.93
N TRP A 219 10.71 0.95 12.22
CA TRP A 219 11.79 0.01 12.00
C TRP A 219 13.00 0.41 12.82
N LEU A 220 13.47 -0.49 13.66
CA LEU A 220 14.65 -0.30 14.48
C LEU A 220 15.73 -1.27 14.04
N GLN A 221 16.95 -0.81 13.89
CA GLN A 221 18.13 -1.67 13.81
C GLN A 221 18.81 -1.71 15.17
N VAL A 222 19.03 -2.90 15.70
CA VAL A 222 19.63 -3.12 17.01
C VAL A 222 20.96 -3.84 16.82
N THR A 223 22.01 -3.28 17.40
CA THR A 223 23.32 -3.94 17.52
C THR A 223 23.58 -4.26 18.99
N LEU A 224 23.79 -5.54 19.29
CA LEU A 224 24.25 -5.97 20.62
C LEU A 224 25.71 -6.37 20.56
N THR A 225 26.50 -5.89 21.51
CA THR A 225 27.93 -6.16 21.61
C THR A 225 28.28 -6.78 22.98
N GLY A 226 28.65 -8.03 22.94
CA GLY A 226 29.14 -8.80 24.09
C GLY A 226 30.63 -9.15 23.95
N LYS A 227 30.95 -10.39 24.20
CA LYS A 227 32.35 -10.91 24.09
C LYS A 227 32.38 -12.32 23.55
N GLU A 228 33.11 -12.51 22.47
CA GLU A 228 33.42 -13.85 21.94
C GLU A 228 34.19 -14.67 22.97
N ALA A 229 33.77 -15.91 23.17
CA ALA A 229 34.43 -16.81 24.08
C ALA A 229 34.15 -18.28 23.71
N HIS A 230 34.99 -19.16 24.17
CA HIS A 230 34.87 -20.61 23.92
C HIS A 230 33.66 -21.18 24.68
N THR A 231 32.76 -21.84 23.99
CA THR A 231 31.50 -22.35 24.57
C THR A 231 31.74 -23.37 25.70
N GLY A 232 32.74 -24.23 25.58
CA GLY A 232 33.00 -25.28 26.57
C GLY A 232 33.80 -24.83 27.79
N SER A 233 34.78 -23.93 27.63
CA SER A 233 35.68 -23.53 28.71
C SER A 233 35.34 -22.24 29.42
N THR A 234 34.39 -21.45 28.91
CA THR A 234 33.99 -20.22 29.56
C THR A 234 32.84 -20.47 30.56
N PRO A 235 33.02 -20.26 31.86
CA PRO A 235 32.00 -20.46 32.85
C PRO A 235 30.76 -19.56 32.60
N MET A 236 29.53 -20.08 32.87
CA MET A 236 28.28 -19.37 32.63
C MET A 236 28.27 -17.92 33.16
N PRO A 237 28.70 -17.66 34.43
CA PRO A 237 28.68 -16.30 34.99
C PRO A 237 29.66 -15.31 34.36
N LYS A 238 30.55 -15.76 33.49
CA LYS A 238 31.56 -14.94 32.81
C LYS A 238 31.22 -14.61 31.37
N ARG A 239 30.08 -15.11 30.90
CA ARG A 239 29.64 -14.95 29.52
C ARG A 239 28.97 -13.59 29.30
N ARG A 240 29.36 -12.90 28.23
CA ARG A 240 28.71 -11.71 27.66
C ARG A 240 28.15 -12.10 26.29
N ASN A 241 26.99 -12.76 26.31
CA ASN A 241 26.45 -13.45 25.14
C ASN A 241 25.45 -12.57 24.38
N ALA A 242 25.89 -11.95 23.30
CA ALA A 242 25.01 -11.13 22.43
C ALA A 242 23.88 -11.96 21.78
N GLY A 243 24.14 -13.25 21.47
CA GLY A 243 23.13 -14.15 20.92
C GLY A 243 21.98 -14.43 21.90
N LEU A 244 22.27 -14.57 23.20
CA LEU A 244 21.23 -14.70 24.23
C LEU A 244 20.46 -13.37 24.38
N GLY A 245 21.15 -12.23 24.27
CA GLY A 245 20.50 -10.93 24.26
C GLY A 245 19.47 -10.81 23.11
N MET A 246 19.88 -11.14 21.89
CA MET A 246 18.99 -11.13 20.73
C MET A 246 17.78 -12.05 20.92
N ALA A 247 17.97 -13.28 21.39
CA ALA A 247 16.87 -14.22 21.62
C ALA A 247 15.82 -13.67 22.61
N ARG A 248 16.27 -13.01 23.70
CA ARG A 248 15.36 -12.36 24.67
C ARG A 248 14.65 -11.15 24.09
N VAL A 249 15.30 -10.39 23.22
CA VAL A 249 14.66 -9.26 22.52
C VAL A 249 13.60 -9.75 21.54
N ILE A 250 13.84 -10.86 20.83
CA ILE A 250 12.85 -11.47 19.93
C ILE A 250 11.58 -11.83 20.71
N GLU A 251 11.73 -12.51 21.85
CA GLU A 251 10.60 -12.88 22.73
C GLU A 251 9.89 -11.62 23.27
N LEU A 252 10.65 -10.63 23.75
CA LEU A 252 10.11 -9.36 24.23
C LEU A 252 9.25 -8.65 23.18
N VAL A 253 9.71 -8.57 21.92
CA VAL A 253 8.96 -7.92 20.83
C VAL A 253 7.64 -8.66 20.59
N HIS A 254 7.66 -9.99 20.60
CA HIS A 254 6.46 -10.79 20.47
C HIS A 254 5.48 -10.55 21.63
N GLU A 255 5.93 -10.61 22.87
CA GLU A 255 5.11 -10.37 24.06
C GLU A 255 4.47 -8.98 24.04
N ILE A 256 5.26 -7.94 23.69
CA ILE A 256 4.74 -6.58 23.59
C ILE A 256 3.66 -6.47 22.54
N ALA A 257 3.85 -7.05 21.36
CA ALA A 257 2.84 -7.04 20.31
C ALA A 257 1.55 -7.78 20.74
N MET A 258 1.68 -8.88 21.47
CA MET A 258 0.53 -9.63 22.01
C MET A 258 -0.27 -8.84 23.07
N ASP A 259 0.37 -7.94 23.83
CA ASP A 259 -0.32 -7.09 24.81
C ASP A 259 -1.23 -6.03 24.16
N TYR A 260 -1.02 -5.71 22.87
CA TYR A 260 -1.76 -4.68 22.13
C TYR A 260 -2.63 -5.27 21.00
N GLN A 261 -3.02 -6.55 21.12
CA GLN A 261 -3.96 -7.16 20.17
C GLN A 261 -5.35 -6.47 20.21
N PRO A 262 -6.15 -6.50 19.13
CA PRO A 262 -5.92 -7.28 17.89
C PRO A 262 -5.10 -6.54 16.81
N ASP A 263 -4.88 -5.23 16.94
CA ASP A 263 -4.46 -4.39 15.81
C ASP A 263 -2.94 -4.13 15.75
N ALA A 264 -2.20 -4.37 16.83
CA ALA A 264 -0.75 -4.18 16.83
C ALA A 264 -0.02 -5.47 16.43
N VAL A 265 1.05 -5.32 15.66
CA VAL A 265 1.92 -6.43 15.24
C VAL A 265 3.39 -6.08 15.47
N GLY A 266 4.24 -7.09 15.63
CA GLY A 266 5.67 -6.89 15.79
C GLY A 266 6.45 -8.15 15.46
N ALA A 267 7.59 -7.96 14.80
CA ALA A 267 8.49 -9.05 14.45
C ALA A 267 9.96 -8.62 14.40
N VAL A 268 10.87 -9.58 14.55
CA VAL A 268 12.29 -9.43 14.25
C VAL A 268 12.56 -10.10 12.91
N GLY A 269 13.04 -9.33 11.94
CA GLY A 269 13.24 -9.77 10.56
C GLY A 269 14.68 -10.17 10.26
N HIS A 270 15.51 -9.20 9.83
CA HIS A 270 16.93 -9.46 9.53
C HIS A 270 17.72 -9.82 10.79
N MET A 271 18.59 -10.83 10.71
CA MET A 271 19.43 -11.26 11.83
C MET A 271 20.81 -11.65 11.36
N GLU A 272 21.83 -11.05 11.95
CA GLU A 272 23.24 -11.41 11.77
C GLU A 272 23.89 -11.74 13.11
N VAL A 273 24.70 -12.79 13.12
CA VAL A 273 25.40 -13.26 14.32
C VAL A 273 26.91 -13.39 14.02
N TYR A 274 27.76 -12.87 14.90
CA TYR A 274 29.21 -12.90 14.76
C TYR A 274 29.86 -13.57 15.97
N PRO A 275 30.82 -14.48 15.76
CA PRO A 275 31.36 -14.95 14.48
C PRO A 275 30.55 -16.09 13.84
N ASN A 276 29.37 -16.43 14.35
CA ASN A 276 28.46 -17.48 13.87
C ASN A 276 29.15 -18.85 13.75
N SER A 277 29.80 -19.25 14.83
CA SER A 277 30.54 -20.52 14.93
C SER A 277 29.95 -21.42 16.03
N ARG A 278 29.97 -22.74 15.79
CA ARG A 278 29.30 -23.73 16.66
C ARG A 278 29.81 -23.75 18.10
N ASN A 279 31.03 -23.39 18.35
CA ASN A 279 31.70 -23.48 19.65
C ASN A 279 32.22 -22.14 20.16
N ILE A 280 31.70 -21.02 19.63
CA ILE A 280 32.02 -19.67 20.06
C ILE A 280 30.72 -18.99 20.50
N ILE A 281 30.75 -18.37 21.70
CA ILE A 281 29.68 -17.51 22.19
C ILE A 281 29.63 -16.25 21.30
N ALA A 282 28.45 -15.88 20.81
CA ALA A 282 28.29 -14.72 19.95
C ALA A 282 28.75 -13.43 20.64
N GLY A 283 29.76 -12.78 20.05
CA GLY A 283 30.28 -11.50 20.53
C GLY A 283 29.51 -10.30 20.00
N ARG A 284 28.84 -10.43 18.86
CA ARG A 284 28.01 -9.36 18.27
C ARG A 284 26.81 -9.95 17.56
N THR A 285 25.68 -9.25 17.66
CA THR A 285 24.49 -9.52 16.81
C THR A 285 23.97 -8.20 16.25
N VAL A 286 23.44 -8.24 15.02
CA VAL A 286 22.70 -7.13 14.39
C VAL A 286 21.37 -7.66 13.92
N PHE A 287 20.27 -6.99 14.25
CA PHE A 287 18.94 -7.41 13.81
C PHE A 287 18.01 -6.23 13.68
N THR A 288 16.91 -6.43 12.95
CA THR A 288 15.88 -5.40 12.74
C THR A 288 14.60 -5.78 13.43
N ILE A 289 13.93 -4.79 14.01
CA ILE A 289 12.60 -4.89 14.61
C ILE A 289 11.64 -4.10 13.73
N ASP A 290 10.52 -4.69 13.35
CA ASP A 290 9.38 -4.05 12.69
C ASP A 290 8.19 -4.10 13.65
N ILE A 291 7.69 -2.94 14.07
CA ILE A 291 6.46 -2.81 14.86
C ILE A 291 5.47 -1.92 14.15
N ARG A 292 4.19 -2.29 14.20
CA ARG A 292 3.11 -1.56 13.53
C ARG A 292 1.87 -1.45 14.42
N SER A 293 1.15 -0.34 14.28
CA SER A 293 -0.14 -0.11 14.93
C SER A 293 -0.94 0.95 14.17
N PRO A 294 -2.30 0.86 14.14
CA PRO A 294 -3.16 1.93 13.63
C PRO A 294 -3.22 3.16 14.56
N GLU A 295 -2.75 3.03 15.79
CA GLU A 295 -2.77 4.09 16.79
C GLU A 295 -1.34 4.54 17.12
N LYS A 296 -1.10 5.86 17.00
CA LYS A 296 0.23 6.43 17.25
C LYS A 296 0.69 6.23 18.70
N GLU A 297 -0.21 6.39 19.63
CA GLU A 297 0.06 6.24 21.07
C GLU A 297 0.49 4.82 21.42
N VAL A 298 -0.14 3.81 20.76
CA VAL A 298 0.24 2.40 20.90
C VAL A 298 1.61 2.15 20.29
N LEU A 299 1.85 2.66 19.07
CA LEU A 299 3.14 2.51 18.38
C LEU A 299 4.29 3.13 19.20
N ASP A 300 4.07 4.31 19.77
CA ASP A 300 5.03 4.99 20.65
C ASP A 300 5.26 4.23 21.97
N ALA A 301 4.20 3.67 22.55
CA ALA A 301 4.29 2.85 23.76
C ALA A 301 5.04 1.54 23.51
N MET A 302 4.80 0.86 22.38
CA MET A 302 5.54 -0.35 22.00
C MET A 302 7.04 -0.05 21.84
N ASP A 303 7.40 1.02 21.13
CA ASP A 303 8.80 1.46 20.96
C ASP A 303 9.47 1.75 22.31
N GLY A 304 8.78 2.48 23.19
CA GLY A 304 9.28 2.77 24.54
C GLY A 304 9.57 1.51 25.34
N ARG A 305 8.61 0.57 25.39
CA ARG A 305 8.75 -0.72 26.10
C ARG A 305 9.88 -1.59 25.53
N ILE A 306 10.05 -1.60 24.21
CA ILE A 306 11.14 -2.33 23.56
C ILE A 306 12.50 -1.76 23.98
N ARG A 307 12.67 -0.45 23.95
CA ARG A 307 13.92 0.21 24.35
C ARG A 307 14.25 -0.04 25.81
N GLU A 308 13.29 0.09 26.72
CA GLU A 308 13.45 -0.21 28.15
C GLU A 308 13.79 -1.69 28.39
N GLY A 309 13.14 -2.60 27.65
CA GLY A 309 13.41 -4.01 27.76
C GLY A 309 14.80 -4.40 27.23
N ILE A 310 15.26 -3.78 26.12
CA ILE A 310 16.63 -3.97 25.61
C ILE A 310 17.66 -3.51 26.65
N ASP A 311 17.46 -2.36 27.26
CA ASP A 311 18.33 -1.84 28.34
C ASP A 311 18.43 -2.84 29.49
N THR A 312 17.28 -3.29 29.99
CA THR A 312 17.19 -4.29 31.07
C THR A 312 17.88 -5.61 30.73
N ILE A 313 17.67 -6.11 29.50
CA ILE A 313 18.30 -7.36 29.03
C ILE A 313 19.81 -7.20 28.92
N CYS A 314 20.28 -6.09 28.39
CA CYS A 314 21.68 -5.83 28.18
C CYS A 314 22.43 -5.64 29.51
N ASP A 315 21.86 -4.93 30.46
CA ASP A 315 22.40 -4.80 31.81
C ASP A 315 22.53 -6.18 32.50
N ALA A 316 21.49 -7.00 32.43
CA ALA A 316 21.51 -8.33 33.03
C ALA A 316 22.55 -9.29 32.42
N LEU A 317 22.95 -9.06 31.17
CA LEU A 317 23.93 -9.88 30.44
C LEU A 317 25.32 -9.24 30.37
N ASP A 318 25.53 -8.06 30.94
CA ASP A 318 26.74 -7.25 30.87
C ASP A 318 27.22 -7.07 29.41
N ILE A 319 26.28 -6.70 28.52
CA ILE A 319 26.52 -6.43 27.09
C ILE A 319 26.12 -4.99 26.76
N LYS A 320 26.67 -4.45 25.67
CA LYS A 320 26.32 -3.12 25.15
C LYS A 320 25.30 -3.21 24.04
N TYR A 321 24.55 -2.13 23.82
CA TYR A 321 23.61 -2.03 22.70
C TYR A 321 23.69 -0.67 22.01
N GLU A 322 23.26 -0.65 20.76
CA GLU A 322 22.96 0.54 19.96
C GLU A 322 21.62 0.31 19.27
N ILE A 323 20.76 1.31 19.24
CA ILE A 323 19.44 1.29 18.58
C ILE A 323 19.37 2.47 17.62
N GLU A 324 19.19 2.18 16.35
CA GLU A 324 18.98 3.15 15.27
C GLU A 324 17.55 3.00 14.73
N GLN A 325 16.80 4.10 14.61
CA GLN A 325 15.52 4.09 13.90
C GLN A 325 15.81 4.26 12.40
N VAL A 326 15.56 3.20 11.62
CA VAL A 326 15.85 3.16 10.19
C VAL A 326 14.63 3.35 9.31
N GLY A 327 13.44 3.38 9.91
CA GLY A 327 12.18 3.67 9.22
C GLY A 327 11.11 4.16 10.18
N HIS A 328 10.22 5.03 9.68
CA HIS A 328 9.07 5.53 10.41
C HIS A 328 7.98 6.01 9.46
N PHE A 329 6.76 5.65 9.80
CA PHE A 329 5.55 6.11 9.13
C PHE A 329 4.47 6.28 10.20
N ASP A 330 3.87 7.48 10.30
CA ASP A 330 2.77 7.71 11.24
C ASP A 330 1.50 6.99 10.77
N PRO A 331 0.67 6.48 11.69
CA PRO A 331 -0.64 5.93 11.35
C PRO A 331 -1.52 6.95 10.64
N VAL A 332 -2.39 6.47 9.76
CA VAL A 332 -3.33 7.29 9.01
C VAL A 332 -4.76 6.97 9.44
N THR A 333 -5.53 8.00 9.78
CA THR A 333 -6.98 7.90 9.97
C THR A 333 -7.65 8.47 8.73
N PHE A 334 -8.45 7.67 8.03
CA PHE A 334 -9.16 8.11 6.84
C PHE A 334 -10.35 9.04 7.15
N ASP A 335 -10.76 9.81 6.14
CA ASP A 335 -11.85 10.79 6.28
C ASP A 335 -13.18 10.10 6.60
N LYS A 336 -13.87 10.62 7.62
CA LYS A 336 -15.11 10.01 8.15
C LYS A 336 -16.26 9.98 7.16
N ASP A 337 -16.38 11.01 6.33
CA ASP A 337 -17.49 11.12 5.37
C ASP A 337 -17.21 10.20 4.16
N CYS A 338 -15.96 10.12 3.71
CA CYS A 338 -15.55 9.17 2.67
C CYS A 338 -15.69 7.71 3.14
N VAL A 339 -15.26 7.38 4.37
CA VAL A 339 -15.44 6.04 4.98
C VAL A 339 -16.93 5.71 5.12
N LYS A 340 -17.76 6.72 5.49
CA LYS A 340 -19.21 6.55 5.57
C LYS A 340 -19.82 6.26 4.20
N ALA A 341 -19.39 6.96 3.15
CA ALA A 341 -19.89 6.72 1.79
C ALA A 341 -19.64 5.26 1.34
N ILE A 342 -18.48 4.71 1.64
CA ILE A 342 -18.16 3.29 1.37
C ILE A 342 -19.08 2.35 2.17
N ARG A 343 -19.26 2.61 3.47
CA ARG A 343 -20.13 1.78 4.33
C ARG A 343 -21.58 1.80 3.87
N ASP A 344 -22.12 3.00 3.63
CA ASP A 344 -23.49 3.19 3.15
C ASP A 344 -23.72 2.50 1.79
N ALA A 345 -22.68 2.49 0.93
CA ALA A 345 -22.72 1.78 -0.34
C ALA A 345 -22.78 0.26 -0.15
N ALA A 346 -21.96 -0.30 0.73
CA ALA A 346 -21.99 -1.73 1.03
C ALA A 346 -23.34 -2.17 1.62
N ASP A 347 -23.87 -1.40 2.58
CA ASP A 347 -25.22 -1.62 3.16
C ASP A 347 -26.31 -1.60 2.09
N ARG A 348 -26.33 -0.56 1.23
CA ARG A 348 -27.30 -0.39 0.16
C ARG A 348 -27.31 -1.53 -0.84
N LEU A 349 -26.12 -2.05 -1.14
CA LEU A 349 -25.92 -3.13 -2.10
C LEU A 349 -26.12 -4.51 -1.50
N GLY A 350 -26.23 -4.61 -0.16
CA GLY A 350 -26.45 -5.84 0.58
C GLY A 350 -25.19 -6.73 0.69
N TYR A 351 -24.01 -6.15 0.53
CA TYR A 351 -22.75 -6.86 0.75
C TYR A 351 -22.42 -6.96 2.25
N THR A 352 -21.93 -8.11 2.67
CA THR A 352 -21.37 -8.25 4.00
C THR A 352 -20.12 -7.36 4.12
N HIS A 353 -19.98 -6.65 5.24
CA HIS A 353 -18.84 -5.76 5.43
C HIS A 353 -18.42 -5.61 6.88
N ARG A 354 -17.18 -5.25 7.09
CA ARG A 354 -16.65 -4.86 8.39
C ARG A 354 -15.67 -3.69 8.27
N ASN A 355 -15.42 -3.01 9.39
CA ASN A 355 -14.28 -2.10 9.47
C ASN A 355 -12.99 -2.91 9.48
N ILE A 356 -11.99 -2.41 8.76
CA ILE A 356 -10.67 -3.02 8.71
C ILE A 356 -9.57 -1.96 8.76
N VAL A 357 -8.42 -2.33 9.26
CA VAL A 357 -7.20 -1.53 9.23
C VAL A 357 -6.30 -2.08 8.14
N SER A 358 -5.78 -1.20 7.26
CA SER A 358 -4.78 -1.65 6.29
C SER A 358 -3.45 -1.93 6.98
N GLY A 359 -2.93 -3.13 6.78
CA GLY A 359 -1.59 -3.54 7.22
C GLY A 359 -0.46 -3.07 6.29
N ALA A 360 -0.81 -2.61 5.09
CA ALA A 360 0.11 -2.11 4.08
C ALA A 360 0.01 -0.58 3.92
N GLY A 361 1.06 0.04 3.36
CA GLY A 361 1.01 1.41 2.87
C GLY A 361 0.31 1.46 1.51
N HIS A 362 -0.38 2.57 1.22
CA HIS A 362 -1.06 2.81 -0.05
C HIS A 362 -0.95 4.28 -0.42
N ASP A 363 -1.09 4.62 -1.68
CA ASP A 363 -1.12 6.03 -2.14
C ASP A 363 -2.17 6.85 -1.40
N ALA A 364 -3.31 6.24 -1.06
CA ALA A 364 -4.35 6.83 -0.22
C ALA A 364 -3.81 7.38 1.11
N CYS A 365 -2.79 6.77 1.69
CA CYS A 365 -2.20 7.24 2.95
C CYS A 365 -1.55 8.63 2.81
N TRP A 366 -0.88 8.89 1.69
CA TRP A 366 -0.32 10.21 1.44
C TRP A 366 -1.36 11.21 0.97
N ILE A 367 -2.28 10.79 0.09
CA ILE A 367 -3.31 11.68 -0.44
C ILE A 367 -4.27 12.14 0.65
N ASN A 368 -4.50 11.34 1.69
CA ASN A 368 -5.29 11.74 2.88
C ASN A 368 -4.73 12.99 3.62
N ARG A 369 -3.48 13.37 3.35
CA ARG A 369 -2.89 14.61 3.90
C ARG A 369 -3.34 15.88 3.17
N VAL A 370 -3.81 15.75 1.94
CA VAL A 370 -4.15 16.89 1.07
C VAL A 370 -5.59 16.89 0.59
N ALA A 371 -6.30 15.77 0.75
CA ALA A 371 -7.73 15.66 0.39
C ALA A 371 -8.44 14.61 1.26
N PRO A 372 -9.76 14.74 1.48
CA PRO A 372 -10.59 13.70 2.07
C PRO A 372 -10.41 12.38 1.30
N THR A 373 -10.09 11.31 2.01
CA THR A 373 -9.71 10.03 1.38
C THR A 373 -10.29 8.84 2.13
N ALA A 374 -10.66 7.79 1.41
CA ALA A 374 -10.96 6.48 1.99
C ALA A 374 -10.61 5.35 1.02
N MET A 375 -10.53 4.14 1.58
CA MET A 375 -10.26 2.92 0.84
C MET A 375 -11.34 1.87 1.09
N VAL A 376 -11.58 1.04 0.08
CA VAL A 376 -12.38 -0.18 0.16
C VAL A 376 -11.51 -1.37 -0.19
N MET A 377 -11.61 -2.46 0.58
CA MET A 377 -10.90 -3.69 0.33
C MET A 377 -11.84 -4.82 -0.04
N CYS A 378 -11.40 -5.70 -0.93
CA CYS A 378 -12.01 -6.99 -1.18
C CYS A 378 -11.09 -8.12 -0.72
N PRO A 379 -11.61 -9.34 -0.45
CA PRO A 379 -10.80 -10.47 -0.04
C PRO A 379 -9.77 -10.87 -1.08
N CYS A 380 -8.71 -11.52 -0.64
CA CYS A 380 -7.77 -12.27 -1.48
C CYS A 380 -7.54 -13.66 -0.91
N VAL A 381 -7.31 -14.64 -1.78
CA VAL A 381 -7.20 -16.06 -1.40
C VAL A 381 -6.00 -16.28 -0.49
N ASP A 382 -6.22 -16.94 0.65
CA ASP A 382 -5.21 -17.22 1.69
C ASP A 382 -4.53 -15.95 2.24
N GLY A 383 -5.07 -14.76 1.98
CA GLY A 383 -4.45 -13.48 2.34
C GLY A 383 -3.12 -13.21 1.63
N LEU A 384 -2.85 -13.92 0.53
CA LEU A 384 -1.56 -13.90 -0.16
C LEU A 384 -1.45 -12.66 -1.06
N SER A 385 -0.35 -11.91 -0.89
CA SER A 385 0.03 -10.79 -1.76
C SER A 385 1.56 -10.73 -1.91
N HIS A 386 2.07 -9.89 -2.82
CA HIS A 386 3.50 -9.81 -3.19
C HIS A 386 4.06 -11.18 -3.59
N ASN A 387 3.23 -11.99 -4.22
CA ASN A 387 3.52 -13.35 -4.64
C ASN A 387 2.81 -13.64 -5.97
N GLU A 388 3.45 -14.38 -6.85
CA GLU A 388 2.86 -14.72 -8.15
C GLU A 388 1.61 -15.63 -8.05
N ALA A 389 1.38 -16.28 -6.90
CA ALA A 389 0.19 -17.06 -6.61
C ALA A 389 -0.95 -16.23 -6.00
N GLU A 390 -0.82 -14.90 -5.90
CA GLU A 390 -1.90 -14.01 -5.50
C GLU A 390 -3.14 -14.24 -6.36
N GLU A 391 -4.29 -14.41 -5.71
CA GLU A 391 -5.55 -14.71 -6.38
C GLU A 391 -6.71 -13.98 -5.70
N ILE A 392 -7.66 -13.52 -6.51
CA ILE A 392 -8.98 -13.06 -6.07
C ILE A 392 -10.06 -13.70 -6.94
N THR A 393 -11.31 -13.67 -6.50
CA THR A 393 -12.43 -14.06 -7.35
C THR A 393 -12.96 -12.86 -8.13
N LYS A 394 -13.59 -13.15 -9.27
CA LYS A 394 -14.28 -12.12 -10.07
C LYS A 394 -15.42 -11.49 -9.29
N GLU A 395 -16.09 -12.27 -8.44
CA GLU A 395 -17.17 -11.84 -7.58
C GLU A 395 -16.68 -10.82 -6.55
N TRP A 396 -15.53 -11.05 -5.90
CA TRP A 396 -14.93 -10.11 -4.96
C TRP A 396 -14.47 -8.83 -5.64
N ALA A 397 -13.83 -8.93 -6.81
CA ALA A 397 -13.46 -7.77 -7.60
C ALA A 397 -14.69 -6.93 -7.98
N GLY A 398 -15.77 -7.62 -8.41
CA GLY A 398 -17.05 -6.99 -8.75
C GLY A 398 -17.70 -6.30 -7.56
N ALA A 399 -17.75 -6.96 -6.40
CA ALA A 399 -18.32 -6.40 -5.17
C ALA A 399 -17.57 -5.14 -4.71
N GLY A 400 -16.23 -5.22 -4.67
CA GLY A 400 -15.39 -4.05 -4.34
C GLY A 400 -15.61 -2.87 -5.29
N ALA A 401 -15.64 -3.14 -6.60
CA ALA A 401 -15.87 -2.11 -7.61
C ALA A 401 -17.30 -1.55 -7.61
N ASP A 402 -18.31 -2.34 -7.27
CA ASP A 402 -19.69 -1.86 -7.08
C ASP A 402 -19.80 -0.88 -5.90
N VAL A 403 -19.19 -1.22 -4.77
CA VAL A 403 -19.16 -0.33 -3.59
C VAL A 403 -18.40 0.95 -3.90
N LEU A 404 -17.23 0.83 -4.54
CA LEU A 404 -16.46 1.98 -5.01
C LEU A 404 -17.27 2.87 -5.94
N PHE A 405 -18.04 2.29 -6.88
CA PHE A 405 -18.89 3.01 -7.81
C PHE A 405 -19.88 3.91 -7.09
N HIS A 406 -20.60 3.35 -6.10
CA HIS A 406 -21.56 4.11 -5.32
C HIS A 406 -20.92 5.24 -4.52
N ALA A 407 -19.79 4.96 -3.83
CA ALA A 407 -19.09 5.98 -3.05
C ALA A 407 -18.60 7.14 -3.94
N VAL A 408 -18.05 6.84 -5.12
CA VAL A 408 -17.59 7.86 -6.09
C VAL A 408 -18.74 8.69 -6.63
N VAL A 409 -19.85 8.06 -7.08
CA VAL A 409 -20.97 8.79 -7.69
C VAL A 409 -21.75 9.61 -6.67
N GLU A 410 -21.91 9.12 -5.45
CA GLU A 410 -22.56 9.87 -4.36
C GLU A 410 -21.75 11.12 -4.02
N THR A 411 -20.43 10.98 -3.92
CA THR A 411 -19.53 12.11 -3.67
C THR A 411 -19.46 13.09 -4.85
N ALA A 412 -19.47 12.58 -6.09
CA ALA A 412 -19.46 13.42 -7.29
C ALA A 412 -20.79 14.10 -7.60
N GLY A 413 -21.88 13.61 -7.02
CA GLY A 413 -23.26 14.09 -7.23
C GLY A 413 -23.82 13.71 -8.59
N ILE A 414 -24.83 12.84 -8.62
CA ILE A 414 -25.59 12.51 -9.85
C ILE A 414 -26.44 13.71 -10.25
N VAL A 415 -26.47 14.02 -11.53
CA VAL A 415 -27.34 15.05 -12.12
C VAL A 415 -28.48 14.34 -12.84
N GLU A 416 -29.71 14.67 -12.47
CA GLU A 416 -30.97 14.20 -13.10
C GLU A 416 -31.17 14.76 -14.51
#